data_061a403550ca238292e657aa3a0ca54e
#
_entry.id   061a403550ca238292e657aa3a0ca54e
#
_cell.length_a   1.000
_cell.length_b   1.000
_cell.length_c   1.000
_cell.angle_alpha   90.00
_cell.angle_beta   90.00
_cell.angle_gamma   90.00
#
_symmetry.space_group_name_H-M   'P 1'
#
loop_
_entity.id
_entity.type
_entity.pdbx_description
1 polymer ?
#
loop_
_entity_poly.entity_id
_entity_poly.type
_entity_poly.pdbx_seq_one_letter_code
_entity_poly.pdbx_strand_id
1 'polypeptide(L)'
;MVLYQSKLSPSTATIELRSLLIMIVVIFVFNTPQNLIKREKIETVRLQLSASLESLNTRKELIQSYLSLADSQIAQRYFSDSTDFIDLVQNLIQHQKIIRRIRIIDKNPTEQETYSKRIISFNRFYQNDLNRSQRQTILDIENALFVEFSPIYQHNRLMGYLTVEVDLIHFTPLFRDNMLHVDLDGFVYSSSYADITAFTYLKHREQTLLQELNRTHKTSGVLDFQGKTFVYQNVGQLNGKTSYLVKVIANEELIPKYFYLIPLLLAITVGACYYLYKLNKAQKKLKEISYLDPLSGLNNRHFLAEVEKQQLPLEHYYAVMLDIDHFKSVNDRYGHDIGDQVIRRVAKVVKSRIRVSDYAFRIGGEEFLLLVKTPSSNEARQVCERIRQDVENMTQAPHVTVSIGFTALQTQLDETIRIADSHLYDAKRNGRNRVCPNA
;
A
#
# COMPACT_ATOMS: atom_id res chain seq x y z
N MET A 1 -16.38 -48.48 8.14
CA MET A 1 -15.43 -47.41 7.84
C MET A 1 -16.18 -46.37 7.04
N VAL A 2 -16.84 -45.41 7.70
CA VAL A 2 -17.72 -44.41 7.11
C VAL A 2 -16.92 -43.13 6.99
N LEU A 3 -16.65 -42.74 5.76
CA LEU A 3 -16.00 -41.48 5.42
C LEU A 3 -16.96 -40.33 5.73
N TYR A 4 -16.66 -39.55 6.76
CA TYR A 4 -17.29 -38.27 7.05
C TYR A 4 -16.80 -37.23 5.99
N GLN A 5 -17.54 -37.06 4.91
CA GLN A 5 -17.44 -35.90 4.07
C GLN A 5 -18.10 -34.73 4.82
N SER A 6 -17.31 -33.87 5.44
CA SER A 6 -17.78 -32.59 5.94
C SER A 6 -18.08 -31.67 4.73
N LYS A 7 -19.36 -31.62 4.35
CA LYS A 7 -19.87 -30.59 3.45
C LYS A 7 -19.70 -29.23 4.15
N LEU A 8 -18.67 -28.49 3.78
CA LEU A 8 -18.57 -27.07 4.10
C LEU A 8 -19.85 -26.37 3.62
N SER A 9 -20.51 -25.64 4.51
CA SER A 9 -21.72 -24.90 4.16
C SER A 9 -21.39 -23.84 3.07
N PRO A 10 -22.29 -23.54 2.15
CA PRO A 10 -22.05 -22.57 1.06
C PRO A 10 -21.61 -21.18 1.57
N SER A 11 -21.89 -20.86 2.83
CA SER A 11 -21.51 -19.60 3.48
C SER A 11 -20.03 -19.53 3.87
N THR A 12 -19.40 -20.66 4.26
CA THR A 12 -17.97 -20.68 4.62
C THR A 12 -17.07 -20.61 3.40
N ALA A 13 -17.41 -21.32 2.32
CA ALA A 13 -16.66 -21.25 1.06
C ALA A 13 -16.69 -19.85 0.41
N THR A 14 -17.81 -19.15 0.51
CA THR A 14 -17.89 -17.75 0.02
C THR A 14 -17.10 -16.76 0.86
N ILE A 15 -16.96 -17.00 2.16
CA ILE A 15 -16.13 -16.16 3.05
C ILE A 15 -14.64 -16.39 2.77
N GLU A 16 -14.22 -17.65 2.60
CA GLU A 16 -12.84 -17.99 2.25
C GLU A 16 -12.43 -17.45 0.87
N LEU A 17 -13.30 -17.54 -0.12
CA LEU A 17 -13.05 -16.99 -1.46
C LEU A 17 -12.92 -15.47 -1.44
N ARG A 18 -13.72 -14.77 -0.66
CA ARG A 18 -13.63 -13.32 -0.49
C ARG A 18 -12.36 -12.90 0.26
N SER A 19 -11.96 -13.62 1.29
CA SER A 19 -10.73 -13.33 2.02
C SER A 19 -9.50 -13.58 1.15
N LEU A 20 -9.50 -14.63 0.32
CA LEU A 20 -8.45 -14.91 -0.64
C LEU A 20 -8.35 -13.81 -1.70
N LEU A 21 -9.48 -13.34 -2.23
CA LEU A 21 -9.52 -12.25 -3.22
C LEU A 21 -8.99 -10.94 -2.65
N ILE A 22 -9.36 -10.60 -1.42
CA ILE A 22 -8.84 -9.43 -0.70
C ILE A 22 -7.32 -9.56 -0.51
N MET A 23 -6.83 -10.73 -0.13
CA MET A 23 -5.39 -10.98 0.05
C MET A 23 -4.62 -10.82 -1.29
N ILE A 24 -5.15 -11.33 -2.39
CA ILE A 24 -4.56 -11.18 -3.73
C ILE A 24 -4.53 -9.71 -4.15
N VAL A 25 -5.61 -8.97 -3.94
CA VAL A 25 -5.67 -7.53 -4.24
C VAL A 25 -4.67 -6.75 -3.39
N VAL A 26 -4.56 -7.05 -2.09
CA VAL A 26 -3.57 -6.41 -1.19
C VAL A 26 -2.16 -6.70 -1.66
N ILE A 27 -1.82 -7.95 -2.00
CA ILE A 27 -0.50 -8.34 -2.51
C ILE A 27 -0.20 -7.61 -3.82
N PHE A 28 -1.16 -7.53 -4.74
CA PHE A 28 -1.00 -6.85 -6.03
C PHE A 28 -0.82 -5.33 -5.87
N VAL A 29 -1.67 -4.69 -5.10
CA VAL A 29 -1.60 -3.25 -4.80
C VAL A 29 -0.31 -2.88 -4.08
N PHE A 30 0.29 -3.83 -3.34
CA PHE A 30 1.51 -3.61 -2.57
C PHE A 30 2.78 -3.82 -3.37
N ASN A 31 2.86 -4.90 -4.15
CA ASN A 31 4.07 -5.25 -4.90
C ASN A 31 4.28 -4.37 -6.15
N THR A 32 3.20 -3.90 -6.78
CA THR A 32 3.31 -3.14 -8.03
C THR A 32 4.02 -1.80 -7.84
N PRO A 33 3.66 -0.95 -6.86
CA PRO A 33 4.36 0.31 -6.63
C PRO A 33 5.80 0.13 -6.17
N GLN A 34 6.08 -0.88 -5.33
CA GLN A 34 7.43 -1.18 -4.87
C GLN A 34 8.35 -1.55 -6.04
N ASN A 35 7.87 -2.41 -6.93
CA ASN A 35 8.62 -2.79 -8.13
C ASN A 35 8.85 -1.60 -9.08
N LEU A 36 7.88 -0.69 -9.18
CA LEU A 36 8.01 0.51 -9.98
C LEU A 36 9.09 1.43 -9.43
N ILE A 37 9.06 1.72 -8.13
CA ILE A 37 10.05 2.57 -7.45
C ILE A 37 11.45 1.95 -7.52
N LYS A 38 11.54 0.63 -7.30
CA LYS A 38 12.81 -0.09 -7.43
C LYS A 38 13.37 0.07 -8.86
N ARG A 39 12.54 -0.11 -9.88
CA ARG A 39 12.94 0.06 -11.29
C ARG A 39 13.39 1.49 -11.59
N GLU A 40 12.63 2.48 -11.17
CA GLU A 40 12.96 3.90 -11.39
C GLU A 40 14.31 4.26 -10.74
N LYS A 41 14.53 3.80 -9.51
CA LYS A 41 15.80 4.03 -8.80
C LYS A 41 16.97 3.33 -9.49
N ILE A 42 16.79 2.11 -9.96
CA ILE A 42 17.80 1.38 -10.73
C ILE A 42 18.11 2.09 -12.04
N GLU A 43 17.12 2.59 -12.77
CA GLU A 43 17.35 3.36 -14.00
C GLU A 43 18.09 4.68 -13.73
N THR A 44 17.76 5.38 -12.66
CA THR A 44 18.50 6.56 -12.22
C THR A 44 19.98 6.23 -11.96
N VAL A 45 20.25 5.11 -11.30
CA VAL A 45 21.62 4.64 -11.04
C VAL A 45 22.33 4.25 -12.33
N ARG A 46 21.65 3.61 -13.28
CA ARG A 46 22.23 3.33 -14.61
C ARG A 46 22.67 4.58 -15.34
N LEU A 47 21.84 5.63 -15.30
CA LEU A 47 22.20 6.92 -15.88
C LEU A 47 23.42 7.54 -15.20
N GLN A 48 23.52 7.43 -13.86
CA GLN A 48 24.69 7.88 -13.13
C GLN A 48 25.96 7.11 -13.51
N LEU A 49 25.88 5.79 -13.65
CA LEU A 49 26.99 4.96 -14.10
C LEU A 49 27.42 5.31 -15.53
N SER A 50 26.46 5.52 -16.43
CA SER A 50 26.75 5.92 -17.81
C SER A 50 27.44 7.28 -17.88
N ALA A 51 26.98 8.27 -17.12
CA ALA A 51 27.61 9.59 -17.03
C ALA A 51 29.03 9.50 -16.43
N SER A 52 29.23 8.65 -15.43
CA SER A 52 30.56 8.42 -14.85
C SER A 52 31.51 7.76 -15.87
N LEU A 53 31.00 6.80 -16.64
CA LEU A 53 31.75 6.15 -17.71
C LEU A 53 32.15 7.13 -18.82
N GLU A 54 31.22 7.96 -19.27
CA GLU A 54 31.48 9.01 -20.26
C GLU A 54 32.56 9.97 -19.78
N SER A 55 32.47 10.43 -18.53
CA SER A 55 33.49 11.29 -17.93
C SER A 55 34.86 10.61 -17.84
N LEU A 56 34.91 9.31 -17.52
CA LEU A 56 36.15 8.53 -17.54
C LEU A 56 36.75 8.45 -18.95
N ASN A 57 35.91 8.16 -19.94
CA ASN A 57 36.37 8.10 -21.35
C ASN A 57 36.90 9.40 -21.83
N THR A 58 36.21 10.53 -21.56
CA THR A 58 36.68 11.88 -21.93
C THR A 58 38.05 12.18 -21.31
N ARG A 59 38.29 11.81 -20.07
CA ARG A 59 39.60 11.99 -19.42
C ARG A 59 40.66 11.09 -20.01
N LYS A 60 40.29 9.86 -20.35
CA LYS A 60 41.20 8.93 -21.04
C LYS A 60 41.61 9.49 -22.42
N GLU A 61 40.65 10.00 -23.20
CA GLU A 61 40.91 10.62 -24.50
C GLU A 61 41.82 11.86 -24.37
N LEU A 62 41.59 12.69 -23.34
CA LEU A 62 42.46 13.82 -23.04
C LEU A 62 43.88 13.37 -22.77
N ILE A 63 44.09 12.36 -21.93
CA ILE A 63 45.42 11.81 -21.65
C ILE A 63 46.07 11.27 -22.93
N GLN A 64 45.29 10.54 -23.74
CA GLN A 64 45.78 9.97 -25.01
C GLN A 64 46.18 11.08 -26.00
N SER A 65 45.49 12.22 -26.03
CA SER A 65 45.86 13.34 -26.86
C SER A 65 47.22 13.91 -26.48
N TYR A 66 47.54 13.98 -25.19
CA TYR A 66 48.88 14.40 -24.75
C TYR A 66 49.95 13.33 -25.03
N LEU A 67 49.60 12.04 -24.93
CA LEU A 67 50.55 11.00 -25.29
C LEU A 67 50.90 10.98 -26.77
N SER A 68 50.04 11.51 -27.64
CA SER A 68 50.35 11.63 -29.06
C SER A 68 51.50 12.63 -29.34
N LEU A 69 51.81 13.49 -28.37
CA LEU A 69 53.00 14.36 -28.45
C LEU A 69 54.32 13.55 -28.55
N ALA A 70 54.33 12.30 -28.10
CA ALA A 70 55.52 11.41 -28.24
C ALA A 70 55.97 11.23 -29.69
N ASP A 71 54.99 11.27 -30.61
CA ASP A 71 55.25 11.14 -32.06
C ASP A 71 55.65 12.46 -32.72
N SER A 72 55.64 13.56 -31.97
CA SER A 72 55.94 14.87 -32.47
C SER A 72 57.45 15.11 -32.70
N GLN A 73 57.78 15.94 -33.63
CA GLN A 73 59.17 16.37 -33.85
C GLN A 73 59.76 17.05 -32.59
N ILE A 74 58.95 17.72 -31.80
CA ILE A 74 59.38 18.44 -30.58
C ILE A 74 59.87 17.40 -29.56
N ALA A 75 59.10 16.33 -29.32
CA ALA A 75 59.49 15.25 -28.41
C ALA A 75 60.76 14.51 -28.91
N GLN A 76 60.90 14.29 -30.22
CA GLN A 76 62.10 13.65 -30.82
C GLN A 76 63.33 14.53 -30.67
N ARG A 77 63.21 15.88 -30.76
CA ARG A 77 64.33 16.82 -30.58
C ARG A 77 64.70 17.01 -29.10
N TYR A 78 63.88 16.62 -28.15
CA TYR A 78 64.12 16.78 -26.69
C TYR A 78 65.53 16.29 -26.29
N PHE A 79 66.00 15.21 -26.86
CA PHE A 79 67.29 14.59 -26.53
C PHE A 79 68.48 15.38 -27.09
N SER A 80 68.24 16.35 -28.00
CA SER A 80 69.26 17.26 -28.50
C SER A 80 69.09 18.70 -28.01
N ASP A 81 67.86 19.17 -27.88
CA ASP A 81 67.48 20.45 -27.31
C ASP A 81 66.10 20.30 -26.60
N SER A 82 66.06 20.54 -25.28
CA SER A 82 64.88 20.38 -24.47
C SER A 82 64.04 21.62 -24.34
N THR A 83 64.48 22.78 -24.85
CA THR A 83 63.85 24.07 -24.59
C THR A 83 62.45 24.15 -25.17
N ASP A 84 62.28 23.82 -26.43
CA ASP A 84 60.97 23.84 -27.10
C ASP A 84 59.94 22.93 -26.45
N PHE A 85 60.36 21.76 -25.95
CA PHE A 85 59.48 20.83 -25.27
C PHE A 85 59.03 21.35 -23.90
N ILE A 86 59.95 21.91 -23.12
CA ILE A 86 59.66 22.45 -21.78
C ILE A 86 58.65 23.61 -21.90
N ASP A 87 58.86 24.52 -22.84
CA ASP A 87 57.95 25.65 -23.08
C ASP A 87 56.58 25.18 -23.50
N LEU A 88 56.49 24.20 -24.41
CA LEU A 88 55.22 23.59 -24.82
C LEU A 88 54.49 22.96 -23.63
N VAL A 89 55.19 22.17 -22.85
CA VAL A 89 54.59 21.48 -21.68
C VAL A 89 54.11 22.46 -20.62
N GLN A 90 54.89 23.52 -20.32
CA GLN A 90 54.46 24.55 -19.38
C GLN A 90 53.16 25.21 -19.82
N ASN A 91 53.05 25.58 -21.09
CA ASN A 91 51.86 26.17 -21.66
C ASN A 91 50.65 25.20 -21.59
N LEU A 92 50.84 23.92 -21.86
CA LEU A 92 49.78 22.90 -21.82
C LEU A 92 49.27 22.65 -20.39
N ILE A 93 50.18 22.55 -19.43
CA ILE A 93 49.80 22.27 -18.03
C ILE A 93 49.11 23.44 -17.35
N GLN A 94 49.50 24.71 -17.67
CA GLN A 94 48.88 25.90 -17.08
C GLN A 94 47.35 25.95 -17.24
N HIS A 95 46.82 25.33 -18.32
CA HIS A 95 45.39 25.35 -18.65
C HIS A 95 44.66 24.08 -18.25
N GLN A 96 45.34 23.05 -17.69
CA GLN A 96 44.76 21.76 -17.41
C GLN A 96 44.97 21.31 -15.94
N LYS A 97 43.90 21.37 -15.16
CA LYS A 97 43.93 20.98 -13.73
C LYS A 97 44.07 19.48 -13.47
N ILE A 98 43.88 18.65 -14.51
CA ILE A 98 43.85 17.19 -14.37
C ILE A 98 45.28 16.61 -14.47
N ILE A 99 46.11 17.20 -15.29
CA ILE A 99 47.45 16.72 -15.53
C ILE A 99 48.41 17.38 -14.54
N ARG A 100 49.09 16.55 -13.75
CA ARG A 100 50.06 17.01 -12.79
C ARG A 100 51.39 17.35 -13.44
N ARG A 101 51.83 16.50 -14.37
CA ARG A 101 53.11 16.66 -15.04
C ARG A 101 53.15 15.93 -16.38
N ILE A 102 53.83 16.51 -17.33
CA ILE A 102 54.26 15.86 -18.58
C ILE A 102 55.78 15.96 -18.64
N ARG A 103 56.47 14.84 -18.86
CA ARG A 103 57.93 14.79 -18.97
C ARG A 103 58.38 13.72 -19.94
N ILE A 104 59.63 13.89 -20.41
CA ILE A 104 60.31 12.83 -21.13
C ILE A 104 61.36 12.19 -20.19
N ILE A 105 61.36 10.87 -20.11
CA ILE A 105 62.34 10.08 -19.36
C ILE A 105 63.22 9.28 -20.37
N ASP A 106 64.50 9.19 -20.03
CA ASP A 106 65.46 8.40 -20.84
C ASP A 106 65.05 6.89 -20.83
N LYS A 107 65.47 6.17 -21.84
CA LYS A 107 65.32 4.70 -21.91
C LYS A 107 65.95 3.95 -20.74
N ASN A 108 66.94 4.54 -20.04
CA ASN A 108 67.60 4.02 -18.85
C ASN A 108 67.45 5.05 -17.74
N PRO A 109 66.32 5.16 -17.04
CA PRO A 109 66.09 6.11 -15.98
C PRO A 109 67.09 5.87 -14.84
N THR A 110 67.68 6.92 -14.30
CA THR A 110 68.49 6.88 -13.08
C THR A 110 67.59 6.62 -11.86
N GLU A 111 68.17 6.08 -10.75
CA GLU A 111 67.40 5.75 -9.53
C GLU A 111 66.61 6.98 -8.98
N GLN A 112 67.01 8.19 -9.25
CA GLN A 112 66.32 9.42 -8.83
C GLN A 112 65.06 9.73 -9.62
N GLU A 113 64.88 9.12 -10.78
CA GLU A 113 63.69 9.29 -11.61
C GLU A 113 62.64 8.23 -11.44
N THR A 114 62.87 7.29 -10.51
CA THR A 114 61.98 6.14 -10.29
C THR A 114 60.79 6.51 -9.45
N TYR A 115 59.64 5.99 -9.83
CA TYR A 115 58.41 6.01 -9.05
C TYR A 115 58.56 5.19 -7.76
N SER A 116 57.69 5.36 -6.77
CA SER A 116 57.78 4.71 -5.49
C SER A 116 57.83 3.16 -5.57
N LYS A 117 58.25 2.52 -4.49
CA LYS A 117 58.34 1.04 -4.39
C LYS A 117 56.94 0.37 -4.43
N ARG A 118 55.88 1.10 -4.25
CA ARG A 118 54.51 0.59 -4.31
C ARG A 118 53.84 0.91 -5.63
N ILE A 119 54.41 0.37 -6.69
CA ILE A 119 53.87 0.52 -8.04
C ILE A 119 53.04 -0.72 -8.38
N ILE A 120 51.80 -0.50 -8.80
CA ILE A 120 51.06 -1.51 -9.54
C ILE A 120 51.31 -1.23 -11.03
N SER A 121 52.25 -1.97 -11.58
CA SER A 121 52.45 -1.95 -13.02
C SER A 121 51.42 -2.87 -13.68
N PHE A 122 50.66 -2.32 -14.56
CA PHE A 122 49.69 -3.09 -15.34
C PHE A 122 50.37 -3.88 -16.48
N ASN A 123 51.59 -3.54 -16.83
CA ASN A 123 52.48 -4.36 -17.64
C ASN A 123 53.80 -4.39 -16.92
N ARG A 124 54.41 -5.58 -16.75
CA ARG A 124 55.69 -5.80 -16.05
C ARG A 124 56.80 -4.83 -16.54
N PHE A 125 56.72 -3.59 -16.05
CA PHE A 125 57.60 -2.51 -16.52
C PHE A 125 59.02 -2.62 -15.97
N TYR A 126 59.23 -3.32 -14.87
CA TYR A 126 60.50 -3.33 -14.15
C TYR A 126 61.25 -4.65 -14.18
N GLN A 127 60.83 -5.64 -14.99
CA GLN A 127 61.62 -6.83 -15.21
C GLN A 127 61.81 -7.08 -16.73
N ASN A 128 62.93 -6.66 -17.23
CA ASN A 128 63.71 -7.08 -18.41
C ASN A 128 63.05 -7.49 -19.74
N ASP A 129 61.73 -7.53 -19.88
CA ASP A 129 61.04 -7.87 -21.13
C ASP A 129 60.13 -6.73 -21.58
N LEU A 130 60.73 -5.64 -21.98
CA LEU A 130 60.07 -4.56 -22.72
C LEU A 130 59.73 -5.04 -24.12
N ASN A 131 58.50 -5.47 -24.34
CA ASN A 131 57.95 -5.44 -25.70
C ASN A 131 57.73 -3.97 -26.06
N ARG A 132 58.77 -3.37 -26.68
CA ARG A 132 59.15 -1.97 -26.73
C ARG A 132 58.26 -1.05 -27.59
N SER A 133 57.12 -1.55 -28.03
CA SER A 133 56.27 -0.85 -28.99
C SER A 133 54.89 -0.42 -28.45
N GLN A 134 54.56 -0.66 -27.21
CA GLN A 134 53.21 -0.39 -26.67
C GLN A 134 53.24 0.68 -25.59
N ARG A 135 52.19 1.53 -25.59
CA ARG A 135 51.83 2.44 -24.49
C ARG A 135 51.61 1.61 -23.23
N GLN A 136 52.04 2.16 -22.10
CA GLN A 136 51.99 1.47 -20.82
C GLN A 136 51.40 2.37 -19.73
N THR A 137 50.74 1.78 -18.78
CA THR A 137 50.09 2.49 -17.68
C THR A 137 50.63 1.99 -16.35
N ILE A 138 50.95 2.88 -15.46
CA ILE A 138 51.34 2.56 -14.07
C ILE A 138 50.39 3.30 -13.10
N LEU A 139 50.08 2.62 -12.01
CA LEU A 139 49.50 3.21 -10.82
C LEU A 139 50.55 3.31 -9.73
N ASP A 140 50.95 4.52 -9.39
CA ASP A 140 51.81 4.77 -8.22
C ASP A 140 50.90 5.08 -7.03
N ILE A 141 50.72 4.08 -6.16
CA ILE A 141 49.79 4.15 -5.03
C ILE A 141 50.30 5.11 -3.93
N GLU A 142 51.62 5.15 -3.70
CA GLU A 142 52.20 5.98 -2.66
C GLU A 142 52.07 7.47 -2.99
N ASN A 143 52.30 7.82 -4.25
CA ASN A 143 52.20 9.20 -4.74
C ASN A 143 50.78 9.53 -5.24
N ALA A 144 49.86 8.58 -5.19
CA ALA A 144 48.49 8.71 -5.72
C ALA A 144 48.46 9.19 -7.19
N LEU A 145 49.29 8.60 -8.04
CA LEU A 145 49.43 8.96 -9.44
C LEU A 145 49.01 7.86 -10.39
N PHE A 146 48.34 8.27 -11.43
CA PHE A 146 48.14 7.50 -12.64
C PHE A 146 49.10 8.00 -13.68
N VAL A 147 49.97 7.13 -14.22
CA VAL A 147 51.00 7.49 -15.13
C VAL A 147 50.90 6.67 -16.42
N GLU A 148 50.78 7.37 -17.51
CA GLU A 148 50.83 6.73 -18.83
C GLU A 148 52.14 7.03 -19.54
N PHE A 149 52.65 6.03 -20.27
CA PHE A 149 53.89 6.09 -20.99
C PHE A 149 53.68 5.88 -22.48
N SER A 150 54.29 6.70 -23.30
CA SER A 150 54.34 6.52 -24.75
C SER A 150 55.83 6.52 -25.24
N PRO A 151 56.26 5.48 -25.94
CA PRO A 151 57.65 5.42 -26.41
C PRO A 151 57.93 6.47 -27.46
N ILE A 152 59.10 7.10 -27.39
CA ILE A 152 59.59 8.06 -28.38
C ILE A 152 60.66 7.38 -29.23
N TYR A 153 60.46 7.36 -30.55
CA TYR A 153 61.37 6.76 -31.49
C TYR A 153 62.00 7.84 -32.39
N GLN A 154 63.29 7.76 -32.63
CA GLN A 154 64.00 8.50 -33.64
C GLN A 154 64.77 7.52 -34.55
N HIS A 155 64.57 7.58 -35.87
CA HIS A 155 65.16 6.65 -36.84
C HIS A 155 65.04 5.19 -36.42
N ASN A 156 63.85 4.74 -36.01
CA ASN A 156 63.54 3.40 -35.50
C ASN A 156 64.31 2.96 -34.21
N ARG A 157 64.97 3.90 -33.55
CA ARG A 157 65.64 3.66 -32.27
C ARG A 157 64.85 4.27 -31.15
N LEU A 158 64.57 3.50 -30.11
CA LEU A 158 63.95 4.00 -28.90
C LEU A 158 64.90 4.96 -28.19
N MET A 159 64.44 6.18 -27.98
CA MET A 159 65.19 7.27 -27.33
C MET A 159 64.79 7.35 -25.84
N GLY A 160 63.51 7.25 -25.55
CA GLY A 160 62.96 7.35 -24.22
C GLY A 160 61.45 7.25 -24.22
N TYR A 161 60.81 7.73 -23.19
CA TYR A 161 59.35 7.70 -23.05
C TYR A 161 58.80 9.07 -22.67
N LEU A 162 57.73 9.46 -23.32
CA LEU A 162 56.86 10.53 -22.86
C LEU A 162 55.96 10.01 -21.76
N THR A 163 55.94 10.70 -20.63
CA THR A 163 55.07 10.31 -19.49
C THR A 163 54.05 11.42 -19.22
N VAL A 164 52.82 11.02 -19.00
CA VAL A 164 51.74 11.91 -18.57
C VAL A 164 51.29 11.44 -17.17
N GLU A 165 51.54 12.28 -16.18
CA GLU A 165 51.19 11.99 -14.78
C GLU A 165 49.88 12.72 -14.43
N VAL A 166 48.96 11.99 -13.86
CA VAL A 166 47.62 12.48 -13.45
C VAL A 166 47.38 12.12 -11.98
N ASP A 167 46.94 13.08 -11.19
CA ASP A 167 46.59 12.82 -9.82
C ASP A 167 45.34 11.92 -9.77
N LEU A 168 45.43 10.82 -9.02
CA LEU A 168 44.31 9.87 -8.82
C LEU A 168 43.08 10.53 -8.22
N ILE A 169 43.25 11.62 -7.45
CA ILE A 169 42.14 12.38 -6.89
C ILE A 169 41.19 12.92 -7.98
N HIS A 170 41.67 13.15 -9.18
CA HIS A 170 40.84 13.59 -10.29
C HIS A 170 39.99 12.48 -10.90
N PHE A 171 40.29 11.21 -10.61
CA PHE A 171 39.46 10.08 -10.97
C PHE A 171 38.49 9.68 -9.85
N THR A 172 38.78 10.00 -8.59
CA THR A 172 37.95 9.66 -7.42
C THR A 172 36.64 10.45 -7.33
N PRO A 173 36.54 11.75 -7.72
CA PRO A 173 35.26 12.48 -7.65
C PRO A 173 34.17 11.94 -8.56
N LEU A 174 34.51 11.07 -9.52
CA LEU A 174 33.56 10.41 -10.41
C LEU A 174 32.73 9.36 -9.68
N PHE A 175 33.23 8.88 -8.55
CA PHE A 175 32.63 7.82 -7.77
C PHE A 175 32.00 8.40 -6.50
N ARG A 176 30.91 9.14 -6.66
CA ARG A 176 30.11 9.56 -5.51
C ARG A 176 29.23 8.41 -5.06
N ASP A 177 29.05 8.25 -3.74
CA ASP A 177 28.00 7.43 -3.13
C ASP A 177 28.04 5.93 -3.48
N ASN A 178 28.89 5.16 -2.81
CA ASN A 178 28.93 3.70 -2.86
C ASN A 178 29.22 3.10 -4.26
N MET A 179 30.14 3.68 -5.00
CA MET A 179 30.62 3.15 -6.28
C MET A 179 31.96 2.46 -6.15
N LEU A 180 32.16 1.45 -6.99
CA LEU A 180 33.39 0.67 -7.15
C LEU A 180 33.79 0.62 -8.61
N HIS A 181 35.10 0.68 -8.87
CA HIS A 181 35.68 0.26 -10.13
C HIS A 181 36.52 -1.00 -9.87
N VAL A 182 36.12 -2.13 -10.42
CA VAL A 182 36.70 -3.44 -10.13
C VAL A 182 36.88 -4.24 -11.41
N ASP A 183 37.96 -5.02 -11.51
CA ASP A 183 38.14 -6.00 -12.59
C ASP A 183 37.61 -7.39 -12.19
N LEU A 184 37.64 -8.30 -13.16
CA LEU A 184 37.16 -9.66 -12.96
C LEU A 184 38.08 -10.53 -12.04
N ASP A 185 39.29 -10.08 -11.77
CA ASP A 185 40.18 -10.72 -10.77
C ASP A 185 39.89 -10.17 -9.35
N GLY A 186 39.02 -9.18 -9.24
CA GLY A 186 38.64 -8.58 -7.98
C GLY A 186 39.52 -7.43 -7.52
N PHE A 187 40.40 -6.92 -8.37
CA PHE A 187 41.20 -5.76 -8.03
C PHE A 187 40.36 -4.47 -8.12
N VAL A 188 40.36 -3.70 -7.05
CA VAL A 188 39.59 -2.44 -6.91
C VAL A 188 40.47 -1.26 -7.28
N TYR A 189 40.19 -0.66 -8.41
CA TYR A 189 40.89 0.53 -8.87
C TYR A 189 40.49 1.80 -8.11
N SER A 190 39.22 1.92 -7.79
CA SER A 190 38.70 3.00 -6.94
C SER A 190 37.46 2.57 -6.21
N SER A 191 37.23 3.16 -5.04
CA SER A 191 36.08 2.89 -4.22
C SER A 191 35.66 4.14 -3.45
N SER A 192 34.38 4.44 -3.47
CA SER A 192 33.71 5.33 -2.51
C SER A 192 32.81 4.56 -1.54
N TYR A 193 32.83 3.23 -1.61
CA TYR A 193 32.08 2.38 -0.71
C TYR A 193 32.89 2.13 0.57
N ALA A 194 32.28 2.44 1.72
CA ALA A 194 32.98 2.49 3.01
C ALA A 194 33.66 1.17 3.42
N ASP A 195 33.10 0.02 3.01
CA ASP A 195 33.57 -1.30 3.40
C ASP A 195 34.72 -1.82 2.49
N ILE A 196 35.01 -1.13 1.40
CA ILE A 196 35.97 -1.58 0.39
C ILE A 196 36.99 -0.49 0.10
N THR A 197 38.25 -0.80 0.32
CA THR A 197 39.36 0.11 0.09
C THR A 197 39.85 0.06 -1.36
N ALA A 198 40.13 1.19 -1.98
CA ALA A 198 40.80 1.24 -3.28
C ALA A 198 42.18 0.57 -3.23
N PHE A 199 42.64 0.10 -4.38
CA PHE A 199 43.93 -0.57 -4.56
C PHE A 199 44.12 -1.85 -3.74
N THR A 200 43.02 -2.53 -3.46
CA THR A 200 43.01 -3.82 -2.79
C THR A 200 42.23 -4.85 -3.61
N TYR A 201 42.39 -6.12 -3.27
CA TYR A 201 41.52 -7.15 -3.81
C TYR A 201 40.29 -7.33 -2.96
N LEU A 202 39.15 -7.58 -3.60
CA LEU A 202 37.92 -7.93 -2.92
C LEU A 202 38.12 -9.14 -2.01
N LYS A 203 37.64 -9.05 -0.78
CA LYS A 203 37.71 -10.12 0.21
C LYS A 203 36.74 -11.24 -0.17
N HIS A 204 36.88 -12.41 0.46
CA HIS A 204 36.02 -13.58 0.24
C HIS A 204 34.51 -13.29 0.25
N ARG A 205 34.09 -12.30 1.01
CA ARG A 205 32.68 -11.93 1.16
C ARG A 205 32.07 -11.30 -0.09
N GLU A 206 32.90 -10.65 -0.91
CA GLU A 206 32.48 -10.00 -2.17
C GLU A 206 32.78 -10.85 -3.40
N GLN A 207 33.38 -12.04 -3.24
CA GLN A 207 33.68 -12.95 -4.36
C GLN A 207 32.42 -13.38 -5.13
N THR A 208 31.25 -13.41 -4.47
CA THR A 208 29.95 -13.68 -5.12
C THR A 208 29.67 -12.67 -6.24
N LEU A 209 30.01 -11.37 -6.03
CA LEU A 209 29.88 -10.35 -7.06
C LEU A 209 30.71 -10.70 -8.29
N LEU A 210 31.97 -11.08 -8.09
CA LEU A 210 32.88 -11.45 -9.18
C LEU A 210 32.44 -12.71 -9.92
N GLN A 211 31.96 -13.72 -9.20
CA GLN A 211 31.42 -14.93 -9.79
C GLN A 211 30.23 -14.65 -10.69
N GLU A 212 29.32 -13.78 -10.25
CA GLU A 212 28.16 -13.40 -11.04
C GLU A 212 28.52 -12.49 -12.23
N LEU A 213 29.45 -11.56 -12.07
CA LEU A 213 29.98 -10.76 -13.18
C LEU A 213 30.66 -11.64 -14.23
N ASN A 214 31.47 -12.62 -13.81
CA ASN A 214 32.10 -13.58 -14.68
C ASN A 214 31.11 -14.49 -15.41
N ARG A 215 30.04 -14.92 -14.73
CA ARG A 215 29.01 -15.78 -15.30
C ARG A 215 28.15 -15.07 -16.36
N THR A 216 27.84 -13.82 -16.15
CA THR A 216 26.88 -13.10 -17.01
C THR A 216 27.52 -12.55 -18.29
N HIS A 217 28.80 -12.18 -18.29
CA HIS A 217 29.52 -11.52 -19.39
C HIS A 217 28.74 -10.33 -20.03
N LYS A 218 27.77 -9.76 -19.30
CA LYS A 218 26.93 -8.70 -19.82
C LYS A 218 27.62 -7.36 -19.71
N THR A 219 27.32 -6.48 -20.65
CA THR A 219 27.83 -5.09 -20.64
C THR A 219 27.27 -4.27 -19.50
N SER A 220 26.05 -4.55 -19.06
CA SER A 220 25.41 -3.90 -17.90
C SER A 220 24.34 -4.83 -17.30
N GLY A 221 24.03 -4.63 -16.02
CA GLY A 221 23.01 -5.42 -15.36
C GLY A 221 22.77 -5.02 -13.91
N VAL A 222 21.95 -5.86 -13.26
CA VAL A 222 21.60 -5.73 -11.86
C VAL A 222 21.71 -7.09 -11.21
N LEU A 223 22.31 -7.16 -10.04
CA LEU A 223 22.47 -8.35 -9.23
C LEU A 223 21.97 -8.08 -7.82
N ASP A 224 21.08 -8.94 -7.31
CA ASP A 224 20.55 -8.85 -5.95
C ASP A 224 21.10 -10.00 -5.12
N PHE A 225 21.89 -9.70 -4.09
CA PHE A 225 22.35 -10.71 -3.12
C PHE A 225 22.71 -10.07 -1.77
N GLN A 226 22.58 -10.84 -0.70
CA GLN A 226 22.93 -10.44 0.68
C GLN A 226 22.33 -9.11 1.14
N GLY A 227 21.07 -8.81 0.75
CA GLY A 227 20.40 -7.57 1.15
C GLY A 227 20.90 -6.31 0.45
N LYS A 228 21.69 -6.46 -0.62
CA LYS A 228 22.23 -5.37 -1.45
C LYS A 228 21.89 -5.59 -2.91
N THR A 229 21.67 -4.51 -3.63
CA THR A 229 21.50 -4.48 -5.09
C THR A 229 22.75 -3.86 -5.69
N PHE A 230 23.37 -4.59 -6.62
CA PHE A 230 24.54 -4.18 -7.36
C PHE A 230 24.12 -3.84 -8.79
N VAL A 231 24.25 -2.58 -9.17
CA VAL A 231 24.05 -2.13 -10.56
C VAL A 231 25.41 -1.96 -11.17
N TYR A 232 25.68 -2.65 -12.28
CA TYR A 232 27.02 -2.65 -12.88
C TYR A 232 26.98 -2.29 -14.35
N GLN A 233 28.10 -1.72 -14.82
CA GLN A 233 28.35 -1.37 -16.21
C GLN A 233 29.82 -1.67 -16.57
N ASN A 234 30.03 -2.33 -17.71
CA ASN A 234 31.33 -2.62 -18.25
C ASN A 234 32.02 -1.33 -18.70
N VAL A 235 33.27 -1.16 -18.29
CA VAL A 235 34.13 -0.01 -18.65
C VAL A 235 34.98 -0.33 -19.87
N GLY A 236 35.07 -1.61 -20.23
CA GLY A 236 35.99 -2.09 -21.23
C GLY A 236 37.19 -2.82 -20.61
N GLN A 237 38.21 -3.00 -21.42
CA GLN A 237 39.43 -3.63 -20.95
C GLN A 237 40.37 -2.59 -20.35
N LEU A 238 40.79 -2.83 -19.13
CA LEU A 238 41.88 -2.15 -18.49
C LEU A 238 42.97 -3.18 -18.24
N ASN A 239 44.13 -3.01 -18.85
CA ASN A 239 45.22 -3.96 -18.70
C ASN A 239 44.99 -5.37 -19.25
N GLY A 240 44.20 -5.49 -20.32
CA GLY A 240 43.82 -6.79 -20.85
C GLY A 240 42.77 -7.53 -20.02
N LYS A 241 42.26 -6.87 -18.95
CA LYS A 241 41.21 -7.42 -18.07
C LYS A 241 39.95 -6.62 -18.21
N THR A 242 38.82 -7.27 -18.28
CA THR A 242 37.52 -6.65 -18.27
C THR A 242 37.27 -6.03 -16.92
N SER A 243 36.86 -4.77 -16.89
CA SER A 243 36.54 -4.02 -15.66
C SER A 243 35.13 -3.47 -15.67
N TYR A 244 34.60 -3.25 -14.48
CA TYR A 244 33.21 -2.82 -14.25
C TYR A 244 33.15 -1.67 -13.26
N LEU A 245 32.31 -0.70 -13.58
CA LEU A 245 31.76 0.22 -12.59
C LEU A 245 30.58 -0.45 -11.91
N VAL A 246 30.57 -0.44 -10.60
CA VAL A 246 29.52 -1.06 -9.79
C VAL A 246 29.02 -0.06 -8.75
N LYS A 247 27.73 0.17 -8.73
CA LYS A 247 27.04 0.92 -7.67
C LYS A 247 26.39 -0.06 -6.71
N VAL A 248 26.70 0.07 -5.43
CA VAL A 248 26.12 -0.74 -4.36
C VAL A 248 24.99 0.04 -3.68
N ILE A 249 23.81 -0.56 -3.59
CA ILE A 249 22.64 0.04 -2.97
C ILE A 249 22.12 -0.94 -1.93
N ALA A 250 21.95 -0.51 -0.68
CA ALA A 250 21.25 -1.33 0.31
C ALA A 250 19.78 -1.50 -0.09
N ASN A 251 19.23 -2.70 0.06
CA ASN A 251 17.83 -2.95 -0.32
C ASN A 251 16.85 -2.07 0.47
N GLU A 252 17.22 -1.67 1.68
CA GLU A 252 16.44 -0.70 2.48
C GLU A 252 16.37 0.69 1.86
N GLU A 253 17.35 1.06 1.05
CA GLU A 253 17.38 2.35 0.34
C GLU A 253 16.58 2.34 -0.94
N LEU A 254 16.33 1.14 -1.51
CA LEU A 254 15.55 1.00 -2.73
C LEU A 254 14.07 1.32 -2.53
N ILE A 255 13.54 0.97 -1.36
CA ILE A 255 12.13 1.18 -1.01
C ILE A 255 12.08 2.06 0.24
N PRO A 256 11.50 3.26 0.16
CA PRO A 256 11.37 4.14 1.32
C PRO A 256 10.58 3.47 2.45
N LYS A 257 11.06 3.62 3.69
CA LYS A 257 10.48 2.95 4.88
C LYS A 257 8.99 3.28 5.10
N TYR A 258 8.52 4.44 4.68
CA TYR A 258 7.09 4.79 4.79
C TYR A 258 6.17 3.90 3.93
N PHE A 259 6.70 3.24 2.89
CA PHE A 259 5.91 2.28 2.10
C PHE A 259 5.43 1.09 2.93
N TYR A 260 6.17 0.72 3.98
CA TYR A 260 5.75 -0.36 4.89
C TYR A 260 4.60 0.07 5.83
N LEU A 261 4.32 1.38 5.96
CA LEU A 261 3.19 1.89 6.74
C LEU A 261 1.87 1.82 5.96
N ILE A 262 1.90 1.79 4.64
CA ILE A 262 0.69 1.77 3.79
C ILE A 262 -0.23 0.57 4.10
N PRO A 263 0.26 -0.70 4.17
CA PRO A 263 -0.60 -1.83 4.51
C PRO A 263 -1.15 -1.77 5.93
N LEU A 264 -0.37 -1.23 6.86
CA LEU A 264 -0.83 -1.03 8.23
C LEU A 264 -2.00 -0.04 8.27
N LEU A 265 -1.89 1.10 7.59
CA LEU A 265 -2.97 2.09 7.47
C LEU A 265 -4.20 1.50 6.77
N LEU A 266 -4.00 0.73 5.70
CA LEU A 266 -5.09 0.04 5.01
C LEU A 266 -5.79 -0.97 5.92
N ALA A 267 -5.05 -1.77 6.67
CA ALA A 267 -5.61 -2.73 7.62
C ALA A 267 -6.42 -2.04 8.72
N ILE A 268 -5.93 -0.92 9.26
CA ILE A 268 -6.63 -0.11 10.27
C ILE A 268 -7.93 0.46 9.69
N THR A 269 -7.90 1.02 8.47
CA THR A 269 -9.09 1.60 7.83
C THR A 269 -10.15 0.55 7.53
N VAL A 270 -9.76 -0.61 7.00
CA VAL A 270 -10.67 -1.74 6.74
C VAL A 270 -11.27 -2.26 8.06
N GLY A 271 -10.43 -2.41 9.09
CA GLY A 271 -10.88 -2.81 10.43
C GLY A 271 -11.88 -1.82 11.05
N ALA A 272 -11.62 -0.53 10.94
CA ALA A 272 -12.52 0.53 11.41
C ALA A 272 -13.85 0.52 10.65
N CYS A 273 -13.84 0.40 9.33
CA CYS A 273 -15.04 0.30 8.51
C CYS A 273 -15.88 -0.94 8.89
N TYR A 274 -15.23 -2.10 9.08
CA TYR A 274 -15.92 -3.31 9.52
C TYR A 274 -16.53 -3.16 10.92
N TYR A 275 -15.81 -2.53 11.84
CA TYR A 275 -16.31 -2.27 13.20
C TYR A 275 -17.52 -1.33 13.19
N LEU A 276 -17.47 -0.23 12.42
CA LEU A 276 -18.58 0.69 12.24
C LEU A 276 -19.82 0.01 11.62
N TYR A 277 -19.60 -0.86 10.61
CA TYR A 277 -20.68 -1.66 10.03
C TYR A 277 -21.35 -2.57 11.09
N LYS A 278 -20.54 -3.24 11.93
CA LYS A 278 -21.06 -4.10 13.01
C LYS A 278 -21.83 -3.33 14.07
N LEU A 279 -21.34 -2.15 14.45
CA LEU A 279 -22.05 -1.23 15.37
C LEU A 279 -23.40 -0.78 14.81
N ASN A 280 -23.46 -0.35 13.55
CA ASN A 280 -24.69 0.05 12.91
C ASN A 280 -25.72 -1.09 12.84
N LYS A 281 -25.25 -2.30 12.54
CA LYS A 281 -26.11 -3.49 12.53
C LYS A 281 -26.67 -3.83 13.93
N ALA A 282 -25.84 -3.70 14.97
CA ALA A 282 -26.25 -3.92 16.34
C ALA A 282 -27.27 -2.86 16.81
N GLN A 283 -27.04 -1.58 16.47
CA GLN A 283 -27.97 -0.49 16.76
C GLN A 283 -29.33 -0.69 16.07
N LYS A 284 -29.35 -1.11 14.79
CA LYS A 284 -30.62 -1.44 14.11
C LYS A 284 -31.38 -2.55 14.84
N LYS A 285 -30.68 -3.61 15.23
CA LYS A 285 -31.31 -4.72 15.98
C LYS A 285 -31.84 -4.30 17.33
N LEU A 286 -31.12 -3.42 18.04
CA LEU A 286 -31.60 -2.84 19.30
C LEU A 286 -32.86 -1.98 19.11
N LYS A 287 -32.92 -1.16 18.05
CA LYS A 287 -34.13 -0.38 17.69
C LYS A 287 -35.31 -1.28 17.40
N GLU A 288 -35.13 -2.37 16.62
CA GLU A 288 -36.21 -3.33 16.31
C GLU A 288 -36.77 -3.98 17.57
N ILE A 289 -35.93 -4.37 18.52
CA ILE A 289 -36.37 -4.92 19.82
C ILE A 289 -37.09 -3.87 20.65
N SER A 290 -36.69 -2.60 20.56
CA SER A 290 -37.31 -1.46 21.27
C SER A 290 -38.68 -1.06 20.70
N TYR A 291 -39.12 -1.58 19.56
CA TYR A 291 -40.40 -1.25 18.94
C TYR A 291 -41.55 -2.16 19.32
N LEU A 292 -41.32 -3.24 20.06
CA LEU A 292 -42.34 -4.14 20.55
C LEU A 292 -42.68 -3.80 22.00
N ASP A 293 -43.96 -3.96 22.36
CA ASP A 293 -44.41 -4.01 23.75
C ASP A 293 -44.11 -5.37 24.34
N PRO A 294 -43.36 -5.49 25.44
CA PRO A 294 -42.87 -6.77 25.95
C PRO A 294 -44.03 -7.61 26.53
N LEU A 295 -45.15 -7.02 26.91
CA LEU A 295 -46.29 -7.75 27.48
C LEU A 295 -47.19 -8.35 26.40
N SER A 296 -47.59 -7.54 25.44
CA SER A 296 -48.56 -7.90 24.38
C SER A 296 -47.90 -8.53 23.15
N GLY A 297 -46.59 -8.28 22.91
CA GLY A 297 -45.90 -8.65 21.69
C GLY A 297 -46.39 -7.93 20.44
N LEU A 298 -47.20 -6.88 20.59
CA LEU A 298 -47.58 -5.92 19.53
C LEU A 298 -46.57 -4.78 19.47
N ASN A 299 -46.71 -3.91 18.48
CA ASN A 299 -45.88 -2.73 18.42
C ASN A 299 -46.20 -1.77 19.59
N ASN A 300 -45.19 -1.03 20.03
CA ASN A 300 -45.38 -0.03 21.08
C ASN A 300 -45.59 1.38 20.49
N ARG A 301 -45.82 2.35 21.37
CA ARG A 301 -46.02 3.75 21.00
C ARG A 301 -44.81 4.38 20.28
N HIS A 302 -43.58 3.87 20.52
CA HIS A 302 -42.41 4.40 19.82
C HIS A 302 -42.41 3.99 18.35
N PHE A 303 -42.89 2.80 18.03
CA PHE A 303 -43.01 2.37 16.63
C PHE A 303 -44.14 3.14 15.90
N LEU A 304 -45.20 3.51 16.59
CA LEU A 304 -46.23 4.38 16.00
C LEU A 304 -45.67 5.71 15.51
N ALA A 305 -44.81 6.36 16.30
CA ALA A 305 -44.16 7.59 15.90
C ALA A 305 -43.20 7.40 14.71
N GLU A 306 -42.61 6.22 14.54
CA GLU A 306 -41.77 5.89 13.37
C GLU A 306 -42.61 5.65 12.12
N VAL A 307 -43.76 4.97 12.28
CA VAL A 307 -44.74 4.76 11.21
C VAL A 307 -45.31 6.08 10.70
N GLU A 308 -45.57 7.02 11.57
CA GLU A 308 -46.04 8.36 11.22
C GLU A 308 -44.99 9.13 10.39
N LYS A 309 -43.73 9.08 10.78
CA LYS A 309 -42.62 9.70 10.03
C LYS A 309 -42.43 9.15 8.62
N GLN A 310 -42.77 7.88 8.39
CA GLN A 310 -42.60 7.22 7.10
C GLN A 310 -43.65 7.65 6.06
N GLN A 311 -44.58 8.60 6.41
CA GLN A 311 -45.62 9.10 5.52
C GLN A 311 -46.31 7.96 4.77
N LEU A 312 -46.89 7.02 5.51
CA LEU A 312 -47.66 5.93 4.89
C LEU A 312 -48.63 6.49 3.87
N PRO A 313 -48.82 5.82 2.72
CA PRO A 313 -49.91 6.16 1.84
C PRO A 313 -51.23 5.99 2.64
N LEU A 314 -51.76 7.11 3.10
CA LEU A 314 -52.92 7.17 4.03
C LEU A 314 -54.23 6.69 3.39
N GLU A 315 -54.22 6.56 2.06
CA GLU A 315 -55.36 6.07 1.30
C GLU A 315 -55.68 4.62 1.70
N HIS A 316 -56.92 4.40 2.06
CA HIS A 316 -57.48 3.09 2.43
C HIS A 316 -57.06 2.53 3.80
N TYR A 317 -56.52 3.37 4.72
CA TYR A 317 -56.35 2.95 6.13
C TYR A 317 -57.47 3.44 7.01
N TYR A 318 -57.81 2.66 8.02
CA TYR A 318 -58.71 2.99 9.10
C TYR A 318 -57.99 2.92 10.43
N ALA A 319 -58.09 3.93 11.26
CA ALA A 319 -57.62 3.89 12.64
C ALA A 319 -58.72 3.28 13.53
N VAL A 320 -58.32 2.33 14.32
CA VAL A 320 -59.21 1.58 15.23
C VAL A 320 -58.67 1.69 16.65
N MET A 321 -59.39 2.32 17.52
CA MET A 321 -59.13 2.37 18.96
C MET A 321 -59.89 1.26 19.64
N LEU A 322 -59.23 0.44 20.43
CA LEU A 322 -59.78 -0.72 21.18
C LEU A 322 -59.37 -0.61 22.64
N ASP A 323 -60.29 -0.89 23.54
CA ASP A 323 -60.06 -0.87 24.96
C ASP A 323 -60.77 -2.08 25.64
N ILE A 324 -60.15 -2.67 26.65
CA ILE A 324 -60.69 -3.81 27.39
C ILE A 324 -61.69 -3.33 28.40
N ASP A 325 -62.94 -3.73 28.26
CA ASP A 325 -64.04 -3.30 29.13
C ASP A 325 -63.81 -3.74 30.57
N HIS A 326 -64.00 -2.82 31.51
CA HIS A 326 -63.88 -3.04 32.94
C HIS A 326 -62.52 -3.61 33.39
N PHE A 327 -61.43 -3.35 32.67
CA PHE A 327 -60.12 -3.93 32.96
C PHE A 327 -59.59 -3.59 34.36
N LYS A 328 -59.90 -2.40 34.88
CA LYS A 328 -59.59 -2.05 36.26
C LYS A 328 -60.24 -3.02 37.26
N SER A 329 -61.50 -3.39 37.05
CA SER A 329 -62.19 -4.35 37.91
C SER A 329 -61.56 -5.77 37.85
N VAL A 330 -60.98 -6.12 36.69
CA VAL A 330 -60.21 -7.37 36.57
C VAL A 330 -58.96 -7.31 37.44
N ASN A 331 -58.21 -6.21 37.38
CA ASN A 331 -57.01 -6.04 38.20
C ASN A 331 -57.34 -6.00 39.70
N ASP A 332 -58.37 -5.25 40.07
CA ASP A 332 -58.80 -5.08 41.46
C ASP A 332 -59.26 -6.42 42.07
N ARG A 333 -59.89 -7.29 41.27
CA ARG A 333 -60.48 -8.57 41.74
C ARG A 333 -59.50 -9.74 41.64
N TYR A 334 -58.65 -9.81 40.60
CA TYR A 334 -57.86 -10.98 40.30
C TYR A 334 -56.33 -10.72 40.34
N GLY A 335 -55.95 -9.47 40.60
CA GLY A 335 -54.54 -9.05 40.63
C GLY A 335 -53.96 -8.75 39.27
N HIS A 336 -52.83 -8.02 39.25
CA HIS A 336 -52.15 -7.56 38.04
C HIS A 336 -51.64 -8.70 37.15
N ASP A 337 -51.20 -9.81 37.73
CA ASP A 337 -50.73 -10.96 36.95
C ASP A 337 -51.82 -11.56 36.05
N ILE A 338 -53.09 -11.57 36.54
CA ILE A 338 -54.20 -12.02 35.74
C ILE A 338 -54.60 -10.94 34.70
N GLY A 339 -54.54 -9.66 35.09
CA GLY A 339 -54.69 -8.57 34.12
C GLY A 339 -53.70 -8.64 32.97
N ASP A 340 -52.44 -8.94 33.27
CA ASP A 340 -51.40 -9.16 32.26
C ASP A 340 -51.70 -10.34 31.32
N GLN A 341 -52.26 -11.43 31.86
CA GLN A 341 -52.70 -12.56 31.03
C GLN A 341 -53.89 -12.16 30.13
N VAL A 342 -54.84 -11.33 30.62
CA VAL A 342 -55.92 -10.81 29.80
C VAL A 342 -55.38 -9.97 28.66
N ILE A 343 -54.44 -9.06 28.92
CA ILE A 343 -53.78 -8.24 27.85
C ILE A 343 -53.12 -9.17 26.79
N ARG A 344 -52.36 -10.17 27.22
CA ARG A 344 -51.70 -11.13 26.28
C ARG A 344 -52.74 -11.86 25.42
N ARG A 345 -53.87 -12.26 25.99
CA ARG A 345 -54.93 -12.97 25.26
C ARG A 345 -55.62 -12.06 24.24
N VAL A 346 -56.00 -10.87 24.62
CA VAL A 346 -56.61 -9.87 23.72
C VAL A 346 -55.61 -9.52 22.60
N ALA A 347 -54.34 -9.26 22.92
CA ALA A 347 -53.30 -9.01 21.92
C ALA A 347 -53.15 -10.16 20.93
N LYS A 348 -53.24 -11.43 21.39
CA LYS A 348 -53.20 -12.59 20.52
C LYS A 348 -54.39 -12.66 19.56
N VAL A 349 -55.59 -12.31 20.03
CA VAL A 349 -56.80 -12.21 19.20
C VAL A 349 -56.59 -11.12 18.14
N VAL A 350 -56.19 -9.91 18.55
CA VAL A 350 -55.91 -8.79 17.62
C VAL A 350 -54.92 -9.28 16.56
N LYS A 351 -53.77 -9.82 16.96
CA LYS A 351 -52.72 -10.29 16.06
C LYS A 351 -53.19 -11.34 15.06
N SER A 352 -54.16 -12.20 15.45
CA SER A 352 -54.69 -13.22 14.55
C SER A 352 -55.69 -12.70 13.52
N ARG A 353 -56.22 -11.50 13.70
CA ARG A 353 -57.26 -10.88 12.86
C ARG A 353 -56.75 -9.78 11.95
N ILE A 354 -55.52 -9.32 12.14
CA ILE A 354 -54.87 -8.32 11.28
C ILE A 354 -53.99 -9.01 10.24
N ARG A 355 -53.79 -8.39 9.10
CA ARG A 355 -52.96 -8.83 7.99
C ARG A 355 -51.52 -8.28 8.13
N VAL A 356 -50.60 -8.77 7.31
CA VAL A 356 -49.23 -8.27 7.23
C VAL A 356 -49.17 -6.78 6.82
N SER A 357 -50.19 -6.31 6.10
CA SER A 357 -50.35 -4.91 5.68
C SER A 357 -50.83 -3.99 6.77
N ASP A 358 -51.33 -4.55 7.90
CA ASP A 358 -51.92 -3.81 8.97
C ASP A 358 -50.97 -3.63 10.13
N TYR A 359 -51.19 -2.63 10.94
CA TYR A 359 -50.38 -2.40 12.15
C TYR A 359 -51.26 -2.51 13.38
N ALA A 360 -50.71 -3.12 14.44
CA ALA A 360 -51.30 -3.13 15.76
C ALA A 360 -50.31 -2.67 16.81
N PHE A 361 -50.77 -1.78 17.65
CA PHE A 361 -49.97 -1.14 18.70
C PHE A 361 -50.68 -1.31 20.07
N ARG A 362 -49.90 -1.47 21.12
CA ARG A 362 -50.35 -1.18 22.48
C ARG A 362 -49.90 0.20 22.86
N ILE A 363 -50.80 1.14 23.06
CA ILE A 363 -50.54 2.57 23.28
C ILE A 363 -50.70 2.98 24.76
N GLY A 364 -51.40 2.19 25.54
CA GLY A 364 -51.66 2.40 26.95
C GLY A 364 -51.78 1.09 27.72
N GLY A 365 -52.25 1.12 28.97
CA GLY A 365 -52.39 -0.05 29.84
C GLY A 365 -53.23 -1.17 29.22
N GLU A 366 -54.49 -0.86 28.89
CA GLU A 366 -55.47 -1.75 28.28
C GLU A 366 -55.92 -1.30 26.89
N GLU A 367 -55.23 -0.26 26.34
CA GLU A 367 -55.61 0.40 25.09
C GLU A 367 -54.74 -0.08 23.92
N PHE A 368 -55.39 -0.37 22.81
CA PHE A 368 -54.78 -0.81 21.58
C PHE A 368 -55.19 0.11 20.40
N LEU A 369 -54.25 0.40 19.53
CA LEU A 369 -54.48 1.07 18.26
C LEU A 369 -54.17 0.13 17.13
N LEU A 370 -55.10 0.04 16.14
CA LEU A 370 -54.81 -0.67 14.92
C LEU A 370 -54.93 0.28 13.74
N LEU A 371 -54.07 0.11 12.77
CA LEU A 371 -54.18 0.75 11.45
C LEU A 371 -54.49 -0.38 10.45
N VAL A 372 -55.75 -0.45 10.03
CA VAL A 372 -56.28 -1.53 9.18
C VAL A 372 -56.38 -1.05 7.75
N LYS A 373 -55.76 -1.71 6.80
CA LYS A 373 -55.82 -1.37 5.38
C LYS A 373 -57.00 -2.08 4.72
N THR A 374 -58.00 -1.29 4.34
CA THR A 374 -59.21 -1.81 3.70
C THR A 374 -59.88 -0.74 2.84
N PRO A 375 -60.55 -1.12 1.69
CA PRO A 375 -61.13 -0.14 0.77
C PRO A 375 -62.40 0.54 1.27
N SER A 376 -63.05 -0.01 2.29
CA SER A 376 -64.34 0.53 2.75
C SER A 376 -64.56 0.52 4.27
N SER A 377 -65.37 1.45 4.76
CA SER A 377 -65.79 1.52 6.16
C SER A 377 -66.49 0.22 6.62
N ASN A 378 -67.26 -0.40 5.73
CA ASN A 378 -67.98 -1.63 6.05
C ASN A 378 -66.99 -2.83 6.32
N GLU A 379 -65.92 -2.93 5.53
CA GLU A 379 -64.88 -3.94 5.73
C GLU A 379 -64.09 -3.67 7.04
N ALA A 380 -63.73 -2.39 7.32
CA ALA A 380 -63.10 -1.99 8.55
C ALA A 380 -63.96 -2.40 9.77
N ARG A 381 -65.26 -2.12 9.70
CA ARG A 381 -66.21 -2.56 10.70
C ARG A 381 -66.26 -4.07 10.89
N GLN A 382 -66.27 -4.85 9.80
CA GLN A 382 -66.26 -6.31 9.88
C GLN A 382 -64.99 -6.83 10.57
N VAL A 383 -63.81 -6.20 10.38
CA VAL A 383 -62.59 -6.56 11.12
C VAL A 383 -62.79 -6.25 12.60
N CYS A 384 -63.32 -5.08 12.96
CA CYS A 384 -63.60 -4.69 14.34
C CYS A 384 -64.56 -5.66 15.03
N GLU A 385 -65.69 -5.99 14.37
CA GLU A 385 -66.69 -6.93 14.91
C GLU A 385 -66.13 -8.36 15.10
N ARG A 386 -65.29 -8.81 14.19
CA ARG A 386 -64.64 -10.13 14.37
C ARG A 386 -63.70 -10.14 15.57
N ILE A 387 -62.93 -9.07 15.78
CA ILE A 387 -62.05 -8.93 16.96
C ILE A 387 -62.92 -8.89 18.22
N ARG A 388 -63.98 -8.08 18.25
CA ARG A 388 -64.90 -7.98 19.38
C ARG A 388 -65.50 -9.33 19.76
N GLN A 389 -66.11 -10.04 18.79
CA GLN A 389 -66.72 -11.36 18.96
C GLN A 389 -65.73 -12.42 19.45
N ASP A 390 -64.51 -12.44 18.89
CA ASP A 390 -63.49 -13.40 19.31
C ASP A 390 -63.04 -13.15 20.76
N VAL A 391 -62.94 -11.88 21.19
CA VAL A 391 -62.65 -11.56 22.59
C VAL A 391 -63.79 -11.95 23.49
N GLU A 392 -65.05 -11.67 23.13
CA GLU A 392 -66.24 -12.05 23.89
C GLU A 392 -66.38 -13.55 24.04
N ASN A 393 -66.01 -14.32 23.02
CA ASN A 393 -66.07 -15.78 22.99
C ASN A 393 -64.89 -16.49 23.61
N MET A 394 -63.92 -15.75 24.18
CA MET A 394 -62.80 -16.41 24.88
C MET A 394 -63.31 -17.24 26.06
N THR A 395 -62.96 -18.51 26.09
CA THR A 395 -63.41 -19.47 27.13
C THR A 395 -62.65 -19.35 28.44
N GLN A 396 -61.50 -18.66 28.45
CA GLN A 396 -60.62 -18.57 29.62
C GLN A 396 -61.11 -17.44 30.58
N ALA A 397 -61.27 -17.74 31.85
CA ALA A 397 -61.57 -16.76 32.88
C ALA A 397 -60.39 -15.84 33.21
N PRO A 398 -60.59 -14.59 33.60
CA PRO A 398 -61.87 -13.92 33.63
C PRO A 398 -62.38 -13.58 32.23
N HIS A 399 -63.70 -13.66 32.03
CA HIS A 399 -64.36 -13.21 30.80
C HIS A 399 -64.28 -11.70 30.69
N VAL A 400 -63.86 -11.20 29.53
CA VAL A 400 -63.77 -9.76 29.24
C VAL A 400 -64.39 -9.52 27.87
N THR A 401 -64.81 -8.29 27.64
CA THR A 401 -65.22 -7.76 26.35
C THR A 401 -64.38 -6.59 25.95
N VAL A 402 -64.50 -6.10 24.72
CA VAL A 402 -63.85 -4.93 24.25
C VAL A 402 -64.81 -3.97 23.61
N SER A 403 -64.58 -2.68 23.84
CA SER A 403 -65.21 -1.58 23.10
C SER A 403 -64.29 -1.09 22.01
N ILE A 404 -64.83 -0.78 20.84
CA ILE A 404 -64.05 -0.41 19.67
C ILE A 404 -64.63 0.82 19.00
N GLY A 405 -63.77 1.81 18.74
CA GLY A 405 -64.09 2.94 17.91
C GLY A 405 -63.21 2.98 16.68
N PHE A 406 -63.74 3.29 15.52
CA PHE A 406 -62.94 3.38 14.29
C PHE A 406 -63.34 4.55 13.39
N THR A 407 -62.41 5.01 12.56
CA THR A 407 -62.63 6.07 11.54
C THR A 407 -61.65 5.89 10.40
N ALA A 408 -61.99 6.43 9.20
CA ALA A 408 -61.08 6.50 8.09
C ALA A 408 -59.88 7.38 8.43
N LEU A 409 -58.67 6.97 8.00
CA LEU A 409 -57.48 7.74 8.24
C LEU A 409 -57.54 9.05 7.44
N GLN A 410 -57.33 10.17 8.13
CA GLN A 410 -57.27 11.49 7.55
C GLN A 410 -55.80 11.95 7.37
N THR A 411 -55.60 13.17 6.94
CA THR A 411 -54.27 13.75 6.62
C THR A 411 -53.32 13.77 7.82
N GLN A 412 -53.87 13.82 9.06
CA GLN A 412 -53.07 13.81 10.29
C GLN A 412 -53.49 12.60 11.15
N LEU A 413 -52.51 11.77 11.50
CA LEU A 413 -52.71 10.56 12.30
C LEU A 413 -53.25 10.88 13.70
N ASP A 414 -52.71 11.89 14.36
CA ASP A 414 -53.12 12.29 15.69
C ASP A 414 -54.61 12.75 15.75
N GLU A 415 -55.08 13.46 14.73
CA GLU A 415 -56.48 13.86 14.65
C GLU A 415 -57.39 12.66 14.39
N THR A 416 -56.96 11.76 13.53
CA THR A 416 -57.70 10.52 13.25
C THR A 416 -57.83 9.65 14.50
N ILE A 417 -56.74 9.52 15.29
CA ILE A 417 -56.76 8.81 16.56
C ILE A 417 -57.75 9.42 17.53
N ARG A 418 -57.80 10.76 17.63
CA ARG A 418 -58.78 11.46 18.49
C ARG A 418 -60.23 11.18 18.07
N ILE A 419 -60.54 11.13 16.77
CA ILE A 419 -61.87 10.77 16.27
C ILE A 419 -62.19 9.34 16.60
N ALA A 420 -61.28 8.38 16.37
CA ALA A 420 -61.47 6.98 16.74
C ALA A 420 -61.67 6.80 18.23
N ASP A 421 -60.97 7.56 19.07
CA ASP A 421 -61.13 7.57 20.54
C ASP A 421 -62.50 8.13 20.96
N SER A 422 -62.99 9.18 20.28
CA SER A 422 -64.37 9.65 20.52
C SER A 422 -65.41 8.55 20.22
N HIS A 423 -65.25 7.81 19.13
CA HIS A 423 -66.14 6.69 18.81
C HIS A 423 -65.97 5.52 19.82
N LEU A 424 -64.80 5.29 20.34
CA LEU A 424 -64.54 4.31 21.44
C LEU A 424 -65.25 4.75 22.70
N TYR A 425 -65.21 6.04 23.02
CA TYR A 425 -65.96 6.60 24.16
C TYR A 425 -67.48 6.41 24.00
N ASP A 426 -68.03 6.63 22.81
CA ASP A 426 -69.43 6.37 22.50
C ASP A 426 -69.77 4.88 22.64
N ALA A 427 -68.88 3.95 22.22
CA ALA A 427 -69.06 2.53 22.45
C ALA A 427 -69.15 2.18 23.95
N LYS A 428 -68.29 2.78 24.76
CA LYS A 428 -68.29 2.60 26.22
C LYS A 428 -69.55 3.14 26.89
N ARG A 429 -69.99 4.35 26.45
CA ARG A 429 -71.23 4.96 27.00
C ARG A 429 -72.52 4.22 26.65
N ASN A 430 -72.59 3.71 25.43
CA ASN A 430 -73.76 3.00 24.92
C ASN A 430 -73.91 1.57 25.40
N GLY A 431 -73.13 1.14 26.43
CA GLY A 431 -73.28 -0.16 27.06
C GLY A 431 -72.14 -1.15 26.81
N ARG A 432 -70.96 -0.65 26.24
CA ARG A 432 -69.77 -1.45 26.00
C ARG A 432 -69.97 -2.62 25.03
N ASN A 433 -68.96 -3.47 24.90
CA ASN A 433 -68.97 -4.65 24.03
C ASN A 433 -69.59 -4.40 22.66
N ARG A 434 -69.11 -3.35 21.99
CA ARG A 434 -69.65 -2.93 20.67
C ARG A 434 -68.62 -2.15 19.86
N VAL A 435 -68.97 -2.00 18.60
CA VAL A 435 -68.21 -1.22 17.62
C VAL A 435 -68.96 0.06 17.25
N CYS A 436 -68.35 1.24 17.35
CA CYS A 436 -68.85 2.52 16.92
C CYS A 436 -67.94 3.17 15.87
N PRO A 437 -68.47 4.02 14.94
CA PRO A 437 -69.86 4.41 14.82
C PRO A 437 -70.75 3.22 14.42
N ASN A 438 -72.02 3.33 14.83
CA ASN A 438 -73.02 2.39 14.31
C ASN A 438 -73.26 2.66 12.83
N ALA A 439 -73.59 1.64 12.05
CA ALA A 439 -73.84 1.75 10.60
C ALA A 439 -74.96 2.75 10.30
#